data_f3cf069846cb4407648d3eb97fb76ce8
#
_entry.id   f3cf069846cb4407648d3eb97fb76ce8
#
_cell.length_a   1.000
_cell.length_b   1.000
_cell.length_c   1.000
_cell.angle_alpha   90.00
_cell.angle_beta   90.00
_cell.angle_gamma   90.00
#
_symmetry.space_group_name_H-M   'P 1'
#
loop_
_entity.id
_entity.type
_entity.pdbx_description
1 polymer ?
#
loop_
_entity_poly.entity_id
_entity_poly.type
_entity_poly.pdbx_seq_one_letter_code
_entity_poly.pdbx_strand_id
1 'polypeptide(L)'
;MSSVAKSFGLAVALLGAVSGVALAQPTEIRIGVALEPPILDPTAGAAEAIDIVVYQNIFEGLTRIDQNGEVQPGLAREWTISPDQLTYTFKLQEGVTFHDGSAFDAEDVKFTFDRILAPDSVNAHKEFYAPIASVSVIDPLTVEIKLSEVIGRFLFDLGRGDAVIVAPESADNNANEPIGTGPFAFLQWDKGSRVQLEAYAPYWGERVHLSKVTYVFISDTATMTNALLAGDIDGTNNFATEAIGVFEGNPQFNILVGTTEGETILGTNNKKPPFDNPKVRQAMAHALDRQAIIEGATYGYGTPIGAPFAPHNPYYVDLTNTYPYDIEKAKALLAEAGFPDGFSATLKLPPVAYATLSGQIIASQFAEVGIKLELINVEFAQWLEDVYTNHDFDLTIISHVEPFDIGNYANPDYYFGYDNPQFQALITELNGTTDEARRKELAIEAQTILANDAVNGYLFELAQTGVWNAKLSGMWQNSPIEGLVLRDIRWAE
;
A
#
# COMPACT_ATOMS: atom_id res chain seq x y z
N MET A 1 -68.53 31.90 68.98
CA MET A 1 -67.62 32.83 68.30
C MET A 1 -66.44 31.97 67.81
N SER A 2 -66.47 31.56 66.58
CA SER A 2 -65.57 30.59 65.95
C SER A 2 -64.53 31.32 65.13
N SER A 3 -63.28 31.06 65.37
CA SER A 3 -62.18 31.50 64.51
C SER A 3 -61.64 30.34 63.67
N VAL A 4 -61.75 30.48 62.37
CA VAL A 4 -61.27 29.53 61.38
C VAL A 4 -59.82 29.85 61.10
N ALA A 5 -58.93 28.93 61.39
CA ALA A 5 -57.52 28.97 60.96
C ALA A 5 -57.35 28.33 59.58
N LYS A 6 -56.84 29.11 58.60
CA LYS A 6 -56.49 28.63 57.27
C LYS A 6 -55.08 28.15 57.31
N SER A 7 -54.87 26.85 57.08
CA SER A 7 -53.57 26.26 56.86
C SER A 7 -53.15 26.42 55.39
N PHE A 8 -52.00 27.08 55.11
CA PHE A 8 -51.37 27.17 53.83
C PHE A 8 -50.34 26.00 53.73
N GLY A 9 -50.63 25.05 52.88
CA GLY A 9 -49.69 23.99 52.54
C GLY A 9 -48.66 24.49 51.48
N LEU A 10 -47.38 24.48 51.85
CA LEU A 10 -46.27 24.79 50.97
C LEU A 10 -45.86 23.49 50.27
N ALA A 11 -46.18 23.37 48.98
CA ALA A 11 -45.68 22.26 48.14
C ALA A 11 -44.27 22.60 47.64
N VAL A 12 -43.27 21.94 48.19
CA VAL A 12 -41.87 21.98 47.67
C VAL A 12 -41.74 20.99 46.51
N ALA A 13 -41.66 21.49 45.28
CA ALA A 13 -41.32 20.71 44.10
C ALA A 13 -39.79 20.45 44.09
N LEU A 14 -39.36 19.24 44.41
CA LEU A 14 -37.99 18.79 44.13
C LEU A 14 -37.85 18.57 42.62
N LEU A 15 -37.21 19.52 41.92
CA LEU A 15 -36.66 19.30 40.61
C LEU A 15 -35.37 18.46 40.80
N GLY A 16 -35.45 17.14 40.55
CA GLY A 16 -34.30 16.28 40.41
C GLY A 16 -33.54 16.62 39.14
N ALA A 17 -32.43 17.34 39.25
CA ALA A 17 -31.47 17.46 38.16
C ALA A 17 -30.85 16.08 37.92
N VAL A 18 -31.28 15.37 36.90
CA VAL A 18 -30.58 14.20 36.36
C VAL A 18 -29.37 14.78 35.62
N SER A 19 -28.24 14.88 36.32
CA SER A 19 -26.96 15.10 35.67
C SER A 19 -26.65 13.85 34.85
N GLY A 20 -26.88 13.90 33.54
CA GLY A 20 -26.38 12.91 32.62
C GLY A 20 -24.87 12.87 32.76
N VAL A 21 -24.34 11.78 33.28
CA VAL A 21 -22.91 11.50 33.20
C VAL A 21 -22.66 11.29 31.72
N ALA A 22 -22.11 12.30 31.05
CA ALA A 22 -21.53 12.11 29.74
C ALA A 22 -20.40 11.10 29.93
N LEU A 23 -20.57 9.86 29.45
CA LEU A 23 -19.50 8.90 29.39
C LEU A 23 -18.46 9.51 28.46
N ALA A 24 -17.24 9.70 28.97
CA ALA A 24 -16.14 10.15 28.15
C ALA A 24 -15.96 9.17 26.97
N GLN A 25 -15.86 9.69 25.77
CA GLN A 25 -15.62 8.88 24.57
C GLN A 25 -14.35 8.07 24.77
N PRO A 26 -14.32 6.79 24.28
CA PRO A 26 -13.07 6.04 24.22
C PRO A 26 -12.06 6.82 23.40
N THR A 27 -10.86 6.95 23.90
CA THR A 27 -9.73 7.59 23.18
C THR A 27 -8.56 6.62 22.95
N GLU A 28 -8.74 5.37 23.39
CA GLU A 28 -7.78 4.29 23.17
C GLU A 28 -8.32 3.33 22.12
N ILE A 29 -7.40 2.72 21.34
CA ILE A 29 -7.71 1.71 20.33
C ILE A 29 -6.74 0.54 20.45
N ARG A 30 -7.26 -0.68 20.18
CA ARG A 30 -6.47 -1.90 20.08
C ARG A 30 -6.64 -2.45 18.67
N ILE A 31 -5.54 -2.61 17.95
CA ILE A 31 -5.52 -3.03 16.55
C ILE A 31 -4.81 -4.38 16.46
N GLY A 32 -5.47 -5.38 15.92
CA GLY A 32 -4.83 -6.65 15.61
C GLY A 32 -3.96 -6.53 14.36
N VAL A 33 -2.72 -7.01 14.45
CA VAL A 33 -1.80 -7.10 13.31
C VAL A 33 -1.22 -8.51 13.23
N ALA A 34 -1.07 -9.03 12.00
CA ALA A 34 -0.69 -10.41 11.80
C ALA A 34 0.78 -10.68 12.12
N LEU A 35 1.65 -9.71 11.90
CA LEU A 35 3.09 -9.83 12.03
C LEU A 35 3.65 -8.86 13.06
N GLU A 36 4.56 -9.36 13.90
CA GLU A 36 5.39 -8.52 14.75
C GLU A 36 6.51 -7.90 13.91
N PRO A 37 6.77 -6.58 13.99
CA PRO A 37 7.92 -5.98 13.34
C PRO A 37 9.23 -6.54 13.91
N PRO A 38 10.23 -6.84 13.07
CA PRO A 38 11.54 -7.28 13.56
C PRO A 38 12.30 -6.16 14.30
N ILE A 39 12.10 -4.93 13.86
CA ILE A 39 12.63 -3.67 14.43
C ILE A 39 11.60 -2.58 14.25
N LEU A 40 11.84 -1.38 14.81
CA LEU A 40 10.95 -0.21 14.66
C LEU A 40 11.63 0.97 13.91
N ASP A 41 12.77 0.74 13.25
CA ASP A 41 13.44 1.72 12.38
C ASP A 41 13.16 1.39 10.90
N PRO A 42 12.29 2.14 10.20
CA PRO A 42 11.96 1.87 8.81
C PRO A 42 13.12 2.21 7.86
N THR A 43 14.08 3.02 8.30
CA THR A 43 15.28 3.34 7.51
C THR A 43 16.34 2.22 7.56
N ALA A 44 16.11 1.17 8.36
CA ALA A 44 17.05 0.06 8.57
C ALA A 44 16.42 -1.33 8.31
N GLY A 45 15.20 -1.41 7.83
CA GLY A 45 14.52 -2.67 7.53
C GLY A 45 13.45 -2.52 6.46
N ALA A 46 13.20 -3.61 5.71
CA ALA A 46 12.26 -3.65 4.58
C ALA A 46 10.94 -4.39 4.92
N ALA A 47 10.70 -4.77 6.17
CA ALA A 47 9.49 -5.52 6.48
C ALA A 47 8.28 -4.58 6.62
N GLU A 48 7.21 -4.81 5.84
CA GLU A 48 5.94 -4.08 5.91
C GLU A 48 5.43 -3.90 7.37
N ALA A 49 5.63 -4.90 8.22
CA ALA A 49 5.24 -4.85 9.63
C ALA A 49 5.87 -3.68 10.41
N ILE A 50 7.01 -3.14 9.95
CA ILE A 50 7.64 -1.95 10.54
C ILE A 50 6.76 -0.75 10.22
N ASP A 51 6.47 -0.51 8.95
CA ASP A 51 5.73 0.66 8.47
C ASP A 51 4.28 0.68 8.98
N ILE A 52 3.65 -0.49 9.15
CA ILE A 52 2.32 -0.61 9.79
C ILE A 52 2.30 0.08 11.15
N VAL A 53 3.37 0.00 11.92
CA VAL A 53 3.45 0.61 13.27
C VAL A 53 3.93 2.05 13.20
N VAL A 54 4.99 2.32 12.42
CA VAL A 54 5.77 3.56 12.60
C VAL A 54 5.53 4.63 11.54
N TYR A 55 5.13 4.26 10.30
CA TYR A 55 4.98 5.20 9.19
C TYR A 55 3.86 6.20 9.42
N GLN A 56 4.15 7.49 9.33
CA GLN A 56 3.28 8.64 9.62
C GLN A 56 2.65 8.62 11.03
N ASN A 57 2.98 7.64 11.86
CA ASN A 57 2.55 7.55 13.25
C ASN A 57 3.64 8.06 14.20
N ILE A 58 4.86 7.49 14.08
CA ILE A 58 6.06 7.87 14.86
C ILE A 58 6.97 8.75 14.02
N PHE A 59 7.24 8.35 12.76
CA PHE A 59 8.16 9.02 11.87
C PHE A 59 7.43 9.69 10.70
N GLU A 60 8.00 10.79 10.23
CA GLU A 60 7.50 11.55 9.08
C GLU A 60 8.61 11.83 8.08
N GLY A 61 8.28 11.92 6.79
CA GLY A 61 9.18 12.29 5.70
C GLY A 61 9.07 13.77 5.34
N LEU A 62 9.91 14.23 4.42
CA LEU A 62 9.77 15.57 3.83
C LEU A 62 8.42 15.75 3.14
N THR A 63 8.00 14.74 2.41
CA THR A 63 6.65 14.60 1.86
C THR A 63 5.95 13.44 2.55
N ARG A 64 4.67 13.26 2.28
CA ARG A 64 3.87 12.10 2.70
C ARG A 64 2.95 11.67 1.56
N ILE A 65 2.57 10.42 1.56
CA ILE A 65 1.61 9.86 0.61
C ILE A 65 0.26 9.76 1.32
N ASP A 66 -0.82 10.18 0.64
CA ASP A 66 -2.18 10.01 1.16
C ASP A 66 -2.82 8.68 0.67
N GLN A 67 -4.04 8.39 1.13
CA GLN A 67 -4.75 7.14 0.78
C GLN A 67 -5.07 6.95 -0.72
N ASN A 68 -4.84 7.96 -1.54
CA ASN A 68 -5.06 7.91 -2.99
C ASN A 68 -3.72 7.86 -3.77
N GLY A 69 -2.58 7.72 -3.08
CA GLY A 69 -1.26 7.73 -3.69
C GLY A 69 -0.77 9.13 -4.09
N GLU A 70 -1.45 10.21 -3.66
CA GLU A 70 -1.04 11.57 -3.97
C GLU A 70 0.03 12.07 -2.98
N VAL A 71 1.03 12.77 -3.53
CA VAL A 71 2.08 13.41 -2.73
C VAL A 71 1.54 14.65 -2.04
N GLN A 72 1.70 14.71 -0.72
CA GLN A 72 1.28 15.80 0.15
C GLN A 72 2.47 16.39 0.92
N PRO A 73 2.39 17.65 1.35
CA PRO A 73 3.37 18.21 2.29
C PRO A 73 3.47 17.38 3.59
N GLY A 74 4.71 17.13 4.01
CA GLY A 74 5.07 16.51 5.29
C GLY A 74 5.87 17.51 6.16
N LEU A 75 7.07 17.11 6.57
CA LEU A 75 8.01 18.01 7.27
C LEU A 75 8.49 19.17 6.39
N ALA A 76 8.43 19.03 5.06
CA ALA A 76 8.51 20.16 4.15
C ALA A 76 7.09 20.71 3.90
N ARG A 77 6.88 22.01 4.22
CA ARG A 77 5.59 22.68 3.98
C ARG A 77 5.39 23.07 2.51
N GLU A 78 6.48 23.29 1.79
CA GLU A 78 6.52 23.66 0.38
C GLU A 78 7.89 23.37 -0.22
N TRP A 79 7.96 23.26 -1.53
CA TRP A 79 9.22 23.10 -2.27
C TRP A 79 9.17 23.80 -3.63
N THR A 80 10.37 24.04 -4.17
CA THR A 80 10.55 24.53 -5.53
C THR A 80 11.53 23.62 -6.27
N ILE A 81 11.30 23.44 -7.57
CA ILE A 81 12.15 22.65 -8.45
C ILE A 81 12.79 23.59 -9.47
N SER A 82 14.09 23.48 -9.66
CA SER A 82 14.83 24.29 -10.65
C SER A 82 14.38 23.97 -12.08
N PRO A 83 14.57 24.89 -13.04
CA PRO A 83 14.17 24.66 -14.44
C PRO A 83 14.83 23.45 -15.11
N ASP A 84 16.01 23.03 -14.67
CA ASP A 84 16.69 21.80 -15.11
C ASP A 84 16.20 20.55 -14.39
N GLN A 85 15.27 20.69 -13.46
CA GLN A 85 14.64 19.63 -12.66
C GLN A 85 15.64 18.83 -11.78
N LEU A 86 16.83 19.37 -11.52
CA LEU A 86 17.87 18.72 -10.77
C LEU A 86 18.03 19.23 -9.33
N THR A 87 17.46 20.38 -9.02
CA THR A 87 17.62 20.99 -7.68
C THR A 87 16.25 21.22 -7.04
N TYR A 88 16.06 20.62 -5.87
CA TYR A 88 14.87 20.78 -5.04
C TYR A 88 15.22 21.60 -3.81
N THR A 89 14.50 22.71 -3.59
CA THR A 89 14.63 23.52 -2.38
C THR A 89 13.39 23.36 -1.54
N PHE A 90 13.53 22.75 -0.36
CA PHE A 90 12.45 22.51 0.59
C PHE A 90 12.44 23.55 1.69
N LYS A 91 11.24 24.08 2.01
CA LYS A 91 10.97 24.89 3.19
C LYS A 91 10.35 24.01 4.25
N LEU A 92 11.03 23.89 5.39
CA LEU A 92 10.62 23.02 6.48
C LEU A 92 9.52 23.66 7.35
N GLN A 93 8.75 22.82 8.05
CA GLN A 93 7.78 23.24 9.06
C GLN A 93 8.50 23.92 10.23
N GLU A 94 7.86 24.91 10.83
CA GLU A 94 8.39 25.66 11.97
C GLU A 94 7.92 25.05 13.30
N GLY A 95 8.78 25.02 14.30
CA GLY A 95 8.44 24.60 15.67
C GLY A 95 8.22 23.09 15.83
N VAL A 96 8.67 22.27 14.87
CA VAL A 96 8.66 20.81 14.99
C VAL A 96 9.66 20.35 16.05
N THR A 97 9.25 19.38 16.87
CA THR A 97 10.13 18.71 17.82
C THR A 97 10.04 17.20 17.67
N PHE A 98 11.15 16.52 17.89
CA PHE A 98 11.13 15.07 18.09
C PHE A 98 10.48 14.72 19.43
N HIS A 99 10.17 13.46 19.65
CA HIS A 99 9.46 12.98 20.84
C HIS A 99 10.28 13.15 22.14
N ASP A 100 11.60 13.28 22.05
CA ASP A 100 12.48 13.59 23.18
C ASP A 100 12.57 15.09 23.50
N GLY A 101 11.92 15.93 22.69
CA GLY A 101 11.88 17.38 22.84
C GLY A 101 13.01 18.12 22.11
N SER A 102 13.92 17.43 21.42
CA SER A 102 14.90 18.05 20.54
C SER A 102 14.20 18.75 19.36
N ALA A 103 14.77 19.84 18.86
CA ALA A 103 14.20 20.58 17.73
C ALA A 103 14.58 19.88 16.43
N PHE A 104 13.62 19.82 15.49
CA PHE A 104 13.85 19.38 14.11
C PHE A 104 14.33 20.56 13.27
N ASP A 105 15.37 20.34 12.46
CA ASP A 105 15.84 21.34 11.48
C ASP A 105 16.47 20.68 10.23
N ALA A 106 17.08 21.50 9.37
CA ALA A 106 17.68 21.06 8.11
C ALA A 106 18.92 20.17 8.28
N GLU A 107 19.59 20.20 9.43
CA GLU A 107 20.72 19.29 9.71
C GLU A 107 20.24 17.84 9.90
N ASP A 108 19.03 17.62 10.46
CA ASP A 108 18.45 16.28 10.58
C ASP A 108 18.12 15.69 9.21
N VAL A 109 17.61 16.52 8.29
CA VAL A 109 17.38 16.11 6.90
C VAL A 109 18.68 15.70 6.23
N LYS A 110 19.73 16.53 6.39
CA LYS A 110 21.04 16.22 5.84
C LYS A 110 21.62 14.94 6.45
N PHE A 111 21.55 14.79 7.77
CA PHE A 111 22.01 13.59 8.49
C PHE A 111 21.30 12.33 7.94
N THR A 112 19.98 12.38 7.78
CA THR A 112 19.19 11.25 7.30
C THR A 112 19.65 10.78 5.93
N PHE A 113 19.78 11.70 4.96
CA PHE A 113 20.21 11.30 3.61
C PHE A 113 21.69 10.95 3.54
N ASP A 114 22.57 11.59 4.31
CA ASP A 114 23.98 11.17 4.42
C ASP A 114 24.07 9.73 4.95
N ARG A 115 23.21 9.35 5.93
CA ARG A 115 23.11 7.98 6.47
C ARG A 115 22.56 6.99 5.44
N ILE A 116 21.53 7.34 4.68
CA ILE A 116 20.97 6.49 3.61
C ILE A 116 22.02 6.24 2.52
N LEU A 117 22.78 7.25 2.14
CA LEU A 117 23.78 7.18 1.06
C LEU A 117 25.14 6.64 1.51
N ALA A 118 25.33 6.38 2.80
CA ALA A 118 26.60 5.83 3.29
C ALA A 118 26.93 4.47 2.64
N PRO A 119 28.21 4.16 2.40
CA PRO A 119 28.61 2.89 1.78
C PRO A 119 28.12 1.65 2.55
N ASP A 120 28.04 1.74 3.87
CA ASP A 120 27.58 0.71 4.80
C ASP A 120 26.10 0.84 5.18
N SER A 121 25.35 1.66 4.46
CA SER A 121 23.91 1.83 4.68
C SER A 121 23.17 0.51 4.57
N VAL A 122 22.30 0.28 5.55
CA VAL A 122 21.37 -0.87 5.62
C VAL A 122 19.96 -0.51 5.13
N ASN A 123 19.76 0.70 4.60
CA ASN A 123 18.48 1.10 4.00
C ASN A 123 18.15 0.18 2.83
N ALA A 124 16.96 -0.41 2.86
CA ALA A 124 16.55 -1.46 1.93
C ALA A 124 16.36 -0.95 0.49
N HIS A 125 16.04 0.34 0.35
CA HIS A 125 15.76 0.97 -0.95
C HIS A 125 16.72 2.14 -1.25
N LYS A 126 17.95 2.09 -0.73
CA LYS A 126 18.96 3.12 -0.96
C LYS A 126 19.21 3.46 -2.43
N GLU A 127 18.94 2.53 -3.33
CA GLU A 127 19.05 2.75 -4.77
C GLU A 127 18.11 3.84 -5.29
N PHE A 128 16.94 4.06 -4.68
CA PHE A 128 16.02 5.15 -5.06
C PHE A 128 16.61 6.52 -4.76
N TYR A 129 17.49 6.59 -3.75
CA TYR A 129 18.14 7.82 -3.30
C TYR A 129 19.56 7.98 -3.88
N ALA A 130 20.10 6.95 -4.54
CA ALA A 130 21.45 6.99 -5.15
C ALA A 130 21.67 8.17 -6.12
N PRO A 131 20.65 8.68 -6.85
CA PRO A 131 20.78 9.88 -7.67
C PRO A 131 20.96 11.18 -6.88
N ILE A 132 20.80 11.21 -5.55
CA ILE A 132 21.10 12.41 -4.74
C ILE A 132 22.60 12.68 -4.78
N ALA A 133 22.98 13.77 -5.45
CA ALA A 133 24.37 14.19 -5.57
C ALA A 133 24.86 14.98 -4.34
N SER A 134 23.95 15.75 -3.69
CA SER A 134 24.25 16.47 -2.47
C SER A 134 22.99 16.89 -1.71
N VAL A 135 23.10 16.99 -0.39
CA VAL A 135 22.14 17.65 0.51
C VAL A 135 22.83 18.78 1.21
N SER A 136 22.31 19.98 1.08
CA SER A 136 22.92 21.22 1.59
C SER A 136 21.98 21.97 2.51
N VAL A 137 22.43 22.28 3.71
CA VAL A 137 21.70 23.15 4.63
C VAL A 137 21.92 24.60 4.21
N ILE A 138 20.86 25.31 3.85
CA ILE A 138 20.90 26.72 3.46
C ILE A 138 20.69 27.61 4.68
N ASP A 139 19.72 27.26 5.49
CA ASP A 139 19.42 27.81 6.81
C ASP A 139 18.68 26.75 7.64
N PRO A 140 18.42 26.96 8.95
CA PRO A 140 17.77 25.91 9.78
C PRO A 140 16.44 25.39 9.28
N LEU A 141 15.72 26.16 8.44
CA LEU A 141 14.41 25.78 7.88
C LEU A 141 14.43 25.66 6.36
N THR A 142 15.61 25.57 5.75
CA THR A 142 15.74 25.43 4.29
C THR A 142 16.83 24.43 3.96
N VAL A 143 16.46 23.36 3.26
CA VAL A 143 17.39 22.37 2.74
C VAL A 143 17.29 22.32 1.20
N GLU A 144 18.45 22.19 0.55
CA GLU A 144 18.56 21.97 -0.89
C GLU A 144 19.06 20.55 -1.17
N ILE A 145 18.32 19.82 -1.98
CA ILE A 145 18.73 18.48 -2.47
C ILE A 145 18.99 18.61 -3.95
N LYS A 146 20.19 18.23 -4.38
CA LYS A 146 20.60 18.22 -5.78
C LYS A 146 20.73 16.79 -6.29
N LEU A 147 20.13 16.51 -7.42
CA LEU A 147 20.17 15.23 -8.11
C LEU A 147 21.25 15.22 -9.21
N SER A 148 21.82 14.05 -9.51
CA SER A 148 22.71 13.80 -10.64
C SER A 148 21.96 13.58 -11.96
N GLU A 149 20.69 13.16 -11.87
CA GLU A 149 19.77 12.96 -12.99
C GLU A 149 18.34 13.27 -12.56
N VAL A 150 17.44 13.51 -13.51
CA VAL A 150 16.05 13.81 -13.24
C VAL A 150 15.32 12.53 -12.82
N ILE A 151 14.65 12.58 -11.67
CA ILE A 151 13.81 11.50 -11.15
C ILE A 151 12.37 12.04 -11.03
N GLY A 152 11.52 11.63 -11.96
CA GLY A 152 10.15 12.14 -12.04
C GLY A 152 9.31 11.85 -10.77
N ARG A 153 9.54 10.72 -10.10
CA ARG A 153 8.83 10.33 -8.88
C ARG A 153 9.53 10.74 -7.56
N PHE A 154 10.60 11.55 -7.62
CA PHE A 154 11.44 11.84 -6.46
C PHE A 154 10.65 12.33 -5.23
N LEU A 155 9.64 13.18 -5.43
CA LEU A 155 8.78 13.65 -4.33
C LEU A 155 7.95 12.51 -3.70
N PHE A 156 7.55 11.52 -4.48
CA PHE A 156 6.89 10.31 -3.96
C PHE A 156 7.89 9.48 -3.14
N ASP A 157 9.11 9.26 -3.65
CA ASP A 157 10.14 8.49 -2.96
C ASP A 157 10.51 9.14 -1.61
N LEU A 158 10.51 10.48 -1.51
CA LEU A 158 10.71 11.20 -0.24
C LEU A 158 9.54 11.04 0.78
N GLY A 159 8.42 10.52 0.36
CA GLY A 159 7.26 10.22 1.20
C GLY A 159 7.18 8.76 1.67
N ARG A 160 8.12 7.90 1.29
CA ARG A 160 8.18 6.48 1.70
C ARG A 160 8.67 6.32 3.14
N GLY A 161 8.38 5.15 3.73
CA GLY A 161 8.80 4.83 5.09
C GLY A 161 10.32 4.81 5.27
N ASP A 162 11.06 4.40 4.25
CA ASP A 162 12.51 4.31 4.24
C ASP A 162 13.24 5.68 4.05
N ALA A 163 12.49 6.77 3.79
CA ALA A 163 12.97 8.15 3.70
C ALA A 163 12.50 9.06 4.83
N VAL A 164 11.93 8.51 5.90
CA VAL A 164 11.54 9.31 7.07
C VAL A 164 12.73 9.95 7.74
N ILE A 165 12.53 11.13 8.31
CA ILE A 165 13.63 11.90 8.94
C ILE A 165 13.87 11.40 10.35
N VAL A 166 15.14 11.15 10.65
CA VAL A 166 15.63 10.70 11.96
C VAL A 166 16.68 11.66 12.50
N ALA A 167 16.67 11.86 13.83
CA ALA A 167 17.67 12.69 14.50
C ALA A 167 18.98 11.90 14.74
N PRO A 168 20.16 12.54 14.63
CA PRO A 168 21.44 11.88 14.91
C PRO A 168 21.52 11.32 16.33
N GLU A 169 20.87 11.95 17.30
CA GLU A 169 20.92 11.56 18.72
C GLU A 169 20.17 10.25 19.00
N SER A 170 19.14 9.91 18.20
CA SER A 170 18.29 8.75 18.42
C SER A 170 18.47 7.64 17.41
N ALA A 171 19.04 7.91 16.24
CA ALA A 171 19.07 7.00 15.08
C ALA A 171 19.59 5.59 15.41
N ASP A 172 20.61 5.45 16.27
CA ASP A 172 21.19 4.15 16.65
C ASP A 172 20.25 3.29 17.51
N ASN A 173 19.25 3.91 18.17
CA ASN A 173 18.31 3.23 19.07
C ASN A 173 16.92 3.02 18.46
N ASN A 174 16.61 3.65 17.32
CA ASN A 174 15.27 3.62 16.70
C ASN A 174 14.76 2.21 16.41
N ALA A 175 15.65 1.24 16.27
CA ALA A 175 15.28 -0.15 16.08
C ALA A 175 14.42 -0.73 17.24
N ASN A 176 14.56 -0.21 18.47
CA ASN A 176 13.84 -0.69 19.66
C ASN A 176 13.08 0.41 20.40
N GLU A 177 13.56 1.64 20.38
CA GLU A 177 13.00 2.80 21.06
C GLU A 177 12.92 3.97 20.06
N PRO A 178 11.97 3.91 19.10
CA PRO A 178 11.88 4.88 18.02
C PRO A 178 11.51 6.29 18.55
N ILE A 179 12.25 7.29 18.09
CA ILE A 179 12.04 8.71 18.35
C ILE A 179 11.88 9.42 17.01
N GLY A 180 10.69 9.91 16.72
CA GLY A 180 10.34 10.64 15.50
C GLY A 180 9.65 11.95 15.80
N THR A 181 9.07 12.55 14.77
CA THR A 181 8.34 13.83 14.82
C THR A 181 6.83 13.65 14.74
N GLY A 182 6.35 12.41 14.60
CA GLY A 182 4.96 12.08 14.30
C GLY A 182 3.97 12.34 15.44
N PRO A 183 2.67 12.16 15.18
CA PRO A 183 1.60 12.45 16.13
C PRO A 183 1.54 11.49 17.33
N PHE A 184 2.23 10.36 17.27
CA PHE A 184 2.31 9.40 18.37
C PHE A 184 3.75 9.10 18.75
N ALA A 185 4.03 9.08 20.04
CA ALA A 185 5.30 8.66 20.61
C ALA A 185 5.27 7.19 21.00
N PHE A 186 6.42 6.52 20.89
CA PHE A 186 6.60 5.16 21.37
C PHE A 186 6.46 5.10 22.90
N LEU A 187 5.69 4.14 23.39
CA LEU A 187 5.48 3.94 24.83
C LEU A 187 6.13 2.63 25.31
N GLN A 188 5.87 1.53 24.63
CA GLN A 188 6.35 0.20 25.07
C GLN A 188 6.27 -0.82 23.94
N TRP A 189 7.21 -1.75 23.94
CA TRP A 189 7.17 -2.98 23.14
C TRP A 189 7.32 -4.22 24.02
N ASP A 190 6.25 -4.99 24.15
CA ASP A 190 6.25 -6.32 24.77
C ASP A 190 6.47 -7.35 23.67
N LYS A 191 7.73 -7.76 23.43
CA LYS A 191 8.13 -8.68 22.36
C LYS A 191 7.25 -9.93 22.35
N GLY A 192 6.77 -10.32 21.16
CA GLY A 192 5.87 -11.44 20.94
C GLY A 192 4.41 -11.18 21.33
N SER A 193 4.06 -9.96 21.74
CA SER A 193 2.71 -9.62 22.24
C SER A 193 2.15 -8.35 21.64
N ARG A 194 2.80 -7.20 21.81
CA ARG A 194 2.25 -5.91 21.41
C ARG A 194 3.27 -4.78 21.34
N VAL A 195 2.94 -3.75 20.56
CA VAL A 195 3.55 -2.40 20.64
C VAL A 195 2.49 -1.40 21.08
N GLN A 196 2.87 -0.43 21.90
CA GLN A 196 2.00 0.64 22.39
C GLN A 196 2.58 2.00 22.04
N LEU A 197 1.70 2.88 21.57
CA LEU A 197 1.99 4.28 21.28
C LEU A 197 1.05 5.16 22.11
N GLU A 198 1.49 6.38 22.42
CA GLU A 198 0.66 7.42 23.03
C GLU A 198 0.69 8.71 22.20
N ALA A 199 -0.39 9.48 22.25
CA ALA A 199 -0.47 10.74 21.54
C ALA A 199 0.61 11.71 22.02
N TYR A 200 1.37 12.28 21.07
CA TYR A 200 2.40 13.28 21.36
C TYR A 200 1.75 14.67 21.44
N ALA A 201 1.58 15.19 22.66
CA ALA A 201 0.87 16.45 22.88
C ALA A 201 1.52 17.68 22.21
N PRO A 202 2.87 17.77 22.09
CA PRO A 202 3.53 18.87 21.37
C PRO A 202 3.53 18.72 19.84
N TYR A 203 2.84 17.71 19.27
CA TYR A 203 2.81 17.49 17.82
C TYR A 203 2.50 18.79 17.05
N TRP A 204 3.29 19.06 16.02
CA TRP A 204 3.24 20.29 15.23
C TRP A 204 2.01 20.41 14.32
N GLY A 205 1.42 19.25 13.92
CA GLY A 205 0.26 19.19 13.05
C GLY A 205 -1.07 19.20 13.81
N GLU A 206 -2.12 18.73 13.14
CA GLU A 206 -3.43 18.62 13.77
C GLU A 206 -3.44 17.58 14.89
N ARG A 207 -4.10 17.93 15.99
CA ARG A 207 -4.20 17.03 17.14
C ARG A 207 -4.95 15.75 16.78
N VAL A 208 -4.36 14.60 17.06
CA VAL A 208 -5.00 13.30 16.88
C VAL A 208 -6.14 13.05 17.87
N HIS A 209 -7.09 12.22 17.50
CA HIS A 209 -8.26 11.91 18.31
C HIS A 209 -8.00 10.79 19.33
N LEU A 210 -7.04 9.91 19.04
CA LEU A 210 -6.67 8.80 19.91
C LEU A 210 -5.61 9.26 20.91
N SER A 211 -5.77 8.88 22.17
CA SER A 211 -4.76 9.13 23.22
C SER A 211 -3.74 7.99 23.33
N LYS A 212 -4.14 6.77 22.96
CA LYS A 212 -3.31 5.57 23.02
C LYS A 212 -3.69 4.59 21.94
N VAL A 213 -2.68 3.96 21.36
CA VAL A 213 -2.82 2.88 20.38
C VAL A 213 -2.06 1.65 20.86
N THR A 214 -2.66 0.49 20.73
CA THR A 214 -2.02 -0.79 21.03
C THR A 214 -2.14 -1.71 19.83
N TYR A 215 -1.02 -2.01 19.20
CA TYR A 215 -0.93 -3.06 18.18
C TYR A 215 -0.74 -4.41 18.89
N VAL A 216 -1.66 -5.34 18.66
CA VAL A 216 -1.66 -6.68 19.25
C VAL A 216 -1.28 -7.69 18.17
N PHE A 217 -0.23 -8.48 18.40
CA PHE A 217 0.24 -9.47 17.42
C PHE A 217 -0.60 -10.73 17.45
N ILE A 218 -1.34 -11.00 16.38
CA ILE A 218 -2.23 -12.18 16.25
C ILE A 218 -2.08 -12.71 14.82
N SER A 219 -1.26 -13.74 14.64
CA SER A 219 -0.96 -14.31 13.32
C SER A 219 -2.00 -15.30 12.80
N ASP A 220 -2.80 -15.90 13.71
CA ASP A 220 -3.81 -16.89 13.37
C ASP A 220 -5.16 -16.22 13.09
N THR A 221 -5.73 -16.43 11.88
CA THR A 221 -6.98 -15.82 11.45
C THR A 221 -8.18 -16.15 12.34
N ALA A 222 -8.26 -17.37 12.87
CA ALA A 222 -9.37 -17.76 13.76
C ALA A 222 -9.24 -17.06 15.12
N THR A 223 -8.03 -16.91 15.62
CA THR A 223 -7.73 -16.16 16.86
C THR A 223 -8.05 -14.66 16.66
N MET A 224 -7.67 -14.07 15.52
CA MET A 224 -8.00 -12.68 15.15
C MET A 224 -9.52 -12.48 15.11
N THR A 225 -10.24 -13.40 14.44
CA THR A 225 -11.70 -13.38 14.36
C THR A 225 -12.35 -13.41 15.75
N ASN A 226 -11.89 -14.31 16.62
CA ASN A 226 -12.42 -14.42 17.98
C ASN A 226 -12.11 -13.17 18.82
N ALA A 227 -10.92 -12.60 18.70
CA ALA A 227 -10.55 -11.36 19.40
C ALA A 227 -11.42 -10.17 18.99
N LEU A 228 -11.74 -10.03 17.70
CA LEU A 228 -12.71 -9.04 17.19
C LEU A 228 -14.11 -9.26 17.79
N LEU A 229 -14.64 -10.48 17.71
CA LEU A 229 -15.97 -10.81 18.21
C LEU A 229 -16.09 -10.64 19.73
N ALA A 230 -15.02 -10.91 20.48
CA ALA A 230 -14.95 -10.72 21.93
C ALA A 230 -14.75 -9.25 22.35
N GLY A 231 -14.34 -8.39 21.41
CA GLY A 231 -13.95 -7.00 21.69
C GLY A 231 -12.61 -6.88 22.41
N ASP A 232 -11.72 -7.87 22.26
CA ASP A 232 -10.35 -7.81 22.76
C ASP A 232 -9.47 -6.89 21.90
N ILE A 233 -9.81 -6.75 20.61
CA ILE A 233 -9.30 -5.75 19.68
C ILE A 233 -10.49 -5.00 19.04
N ASP A 234 -10.22 -3.77 18.60
CA ASP A 234 -11.24 -2.85 18.09
C ASP A 234 -11.26 -2.84 16.55
N GLY A 235 -10.25 -3.38 15.91
CA GLY A 235 -10.16 -3.53 14.46
C GLY A 235 -8.85 -4.16 14.00
N THR A 236 -8.80 -4.39 12.71
CA THR A 236 -7.60 -4.84 11.98
C THR A 236 -7.70 -4.36 10.54
N ASN A 237 -6.56 -4.04 9.93
CA ASN A 237 -6.43 -3.92 8.48
C ASN A 237 -5.86 -5.22 7.89
N ASN A 238 -5.96 -5.40 6.60
CA ASN A 238 -5.44 -6.56 5.88
C ASN A 238 -5.93 -7.90 6.46
N PHE A 239 -7.27 -7.99 6.69
CA PHE A 239 -7.90 -9.19 7.24
C PHE A 239 -8.08 -10.25 6.15
N ALA A 240 -7.90 -11.52 6.50
CA ALA A 240 -8.01 -12.66 5.58
C ALA A 240 -9.39 -12.73 4.90
N THR A 241 -9.41 -12.68 3.58
CA THR A 241 -10.65 -12.56 2.77
C THR A 241 -11.61 -13.73 2.98
N GLU A 242 -11.09 -14.96 3.17
CA GLU A 242 -11.88 -16.16 3.45
C GLU A 242 -12.68 -16.09 4.75
N ALA A 243 -12.28 -15.22 5.69
CA ALA A 243 -12.92 -15.11 7.01
C ALA A 243 -13.83 -13.88 7.15
N ILE A 244 -13.83 -12.95 6.19
CA ILE A 244 -14.62 -11.71 6.26
C ILE A 244 -16.13 -11.98 6.40
N GLY A 245 -16.63 -13.04 5.74
CA GLY A 245 -18.05 -13.43 5.77
C GLY A 245 -18.63 -13.61 7.18
N VAL A 246 -17.79 -13.86 8.21
CA VAL A 246 -18.21 -13.95 9.61
C VAL A 246 -18.77 -12.62 10.13
N PHE A 247 -18.33 -11.49 9.57
CA PHE A 247 -18.70 -10.15 9.99
C PHE A 247 -19.78 -9.52 9.12
N GLU A 248 -20.12 -10.12 7.98
CA GLU A 248 -21.16 -9.62 7.08
C GLU A 248 -22.52 -9.54 7.76
N GLY A 249 -23.15 -8.37 7.65
CA GLY A 249 -24.45 -8.10 8.28
C GLY A 249 -24.43 -7.94 9.80
N ASN A 250 -23.27 -8.03 10.46
CA ASN A 250 -23.15 -7.76 11.88
C ASN A 250 -23.01 -6.25 12.13
N PRO A 251 -24.00 -5.58 12.78
CA PRO A 251 -24.02 -4.12 12.97
C PRO A 251 -22.92 -3.61 13.92
N GLN A 252 -22.18 -4.47 14.58
CA GLN A 252 -21.07 -4.11 15.46
C GLN A 252 -19.77 -3.83 14.68
N PHE A 253 -19.71 -4.22 13.41
CA PHE A 253 -18.53 -4.09 12.60
C PHE A 253 -18.80 -3.39 11.28
N ASN A 254 -17.81 -2.64 10.80
CA ASN A 254 -17.70 -2.15 9.45
C ASN A 254 -16.63 -2.98 8.74
N ILE A 255 -16.98 -3.53 7.58
CA ILE A 255 -16.03 -4.14 6.67
C ILE A 255 -15.57 -3.05 5.72
N LEU A 256 -14.27 -2.78 5.70
CA LEU A 256 -13.66 -1.81 4.80
C LEU A 256 -12.97 -2.59 3.67
N VAL A 257 -13.30 -2.25 2.43
CA VAL A 257 -12.69 -2.85 1.24
C VAL A 257 -12.20 -1.74 0.34
N GLY A 258 -10.93 -1.79 0.02
CA GLY A 258 -10.26 -0.89 -0.92
C GLY A 258 -9.24 -1.63 -1.75
N THR A 259 -8.24 -0.93 -2.27
CA THR A 259 -7.19 -1.48 -3.12
C THR A 259 -5.82 -1.29 -2.48
N THR A 260 -4.90 -2.20 -2.81
CA THR A 260 -3.47 -2.13 -2.49
C THR A 260 -2.68 -1.79 -3.77
N GLU A 261 -1.36 -1.87 -3.76
CA GLU A 261 -0.50 -1.91 -4.95
C GLU A 261 -0.28 -3.35 -5.45
N GLY A 262 -1.11 -4.29 -5.00
CA GLY A 262 -0.96 -5.72 -5.30
C GLY A 262 -1.56 -6.16 -6.63
N GLU A 263 -0.92 -5.81 -7.73
CA GLU A 263 -1.33 -6.10 -9.11
C GLU A 263 -1.14 -7.56 -9.48
N THR A 264 -2.19 -8.37 -9.37
CA THR A 264 -2.13 -9.80 -9.72
C THR A 264 -2.24 -10.00 -11.22
N ILE A 265 -1.22 -10.67 -11.79
CA ILE A 265 -1.11 -10.93 -13.22
C ILE A 265 -0.95 -12.42 -13.52
N LEU A 266 -1.42 -12.84 -14.70
CA LEU A 266 -0.96 -14.02 -15.39
C LEU A 266 0.29 -13.63 -16.17
N GLY A 267 1.46 -13.75 -15.54
CA GLY A 267 2.75 -13.43 -16.13
C GLY A 267 3.07 -14.35 -17.30
N THR A 268 3.43 -13.76 -18.43
CA THR A 268 3.65 -14.47 -19.69
C THR A 268 5.10 -14.28 -20.14
N ASN A 269 5.78 -15.37 -20.53
CA ASN A 269 7.11 -15.28 -21.11
C ASN A 269 7.00 -14.90 -22.60
N ASN A 270 7.10 -13.60 -22.91
CA ASN A 270 6.91 -13.06 -24.25
C ASN A 270 8.02 -13.47 -25.25
N LYS A 271 9.15 -14.04 -24.78
CA LYS A 271 10.23 -14.55 -25.65
C LYS A 271 10.03 -16.00 -26.06
N LYS A 272 9.10 -16.72 -25.41
CA LYS A 272 8.92 -18.17 -25.59
C LYS A 272 7.72 -18.49 -26.49
N PRO A 273 7.88 -19.25 -27.61
CA PRO A 273 6.73 -19.71 -28.40
C PRO A 273 5.80 -20.61 -27.57
N PRO A 274 4.46 -20.49 -27.76
CA PRO A 274 3.77 -19.64 -28.71
C PRO A 274 3.44 -18.23 -28.19
N PHE A 275 3.91 -17.84 -27.01
CA PHE A 275 3.58 -16.59 -26.33
C PHE A 275 4.29 -15.37 -26.94
N ASP A 276 5.30 -15.56 -27.81
CA ASP A 276 5.91 -14.52 -28.63
C ASP A 276 4.96 -13.96 -29.71
N ASN A 277 3.87 -14.69 -30.00
CA ASN A 277 2.83 -14.26 -30.93
C ASN A 277 1.77 -13.41 -30.20
N PRO A 278 1.58 -12.11 -30.52
CA PRO A 278 0.59 -11.27 -29.86
C PRO A 278 -0.84 -11.76 -29.99
N LYS A 279 -1.21 -12.48 -31.10
CA LYS A 279 -2.56 -13.04 -31.23
C LYS A 279 -2.84 -14.14 -30.22
N VAL A 280 -1.82 -14.91 -29.84
CA VAL A 280 -1.95 -15.93 -28.78
C VAL A 280 -2.22 -15.24 -27.44
N ARG A 281 -1.47 -14.18 -27.10
CA ARG A 281 -1.67 -13.43 -25.86
C ARG A 281 -3.04 -12.73 -25.82
N GLN A 282 -3.46 -12.12 -26.93
CA GLN A 282 -4.80 -11.53 -27.08
C GLN A 282 -5.92 -12.58 -26.92
N ALA A 283 -5.73 -13.76 -27.48
CA ALA A 283 -6.68 -14.88 -27.30
C ALA A 283 -6.76 -15.30 -25.82
N MET A 284 -5.62 -15.43 -25.16
CA MET A 284 -5.56 -15.70 -23.72
C MET A 284 -6.29 -14.63 -22.92
N ALA A 285 -6.08 -13.34 -23.23
CA ALA A 285 -6.74 -12.23 -22.54
C ALA A 285 -8.27 -12.25 -22.70
N HIS A 286 -8.80 -12.62 -23.89
CA HIS A 286 -10.23 -12.82 -24.12
C HIS A 286 -10.79 -14.08 -23.43
N ALA A 287 -9.95 -15.06 -23.09
CA ALA A 287 -10.36 -16.27 -22.39
C ALA A 287 -10.38 -16.13 -20.86
N LEU A 288 -10.01 -14.97 -20.31
CA LEU A 288 -10.00 -14.71 -18.87
C LEU A 288 -11.32 -14.05 -18.42
N ASP A 289 -12.14 -14.78 -17.69
CA ASP A 289 -13.23 -14.23 -16.90
C ASP A 289 -12.69 -13.76 -15.55
N ARG A 290 -12.33 -12.48 -15.48
CA ARG A 290 -11.74 -11.86 -14.29
C ARG A 290 -12.65 -11.92 -13.08
N GLN A 291 -13.97 -11.74 -13.30
CA GLN A 291 -14.93 -11.78 -12.20
C GLN A 291 -15.01 -13.17 -11.57
N ALA A 292 -15.08 -14.21 -12.39
CA ALA A 292 -15.06 -15.58 -11.89
C ALA A 292 -13.75 -15.95 -11.18
N ILE A 293 -12.62 -15.38 -11.63
CA ILE A 293 -11.32 -15.56 -10.96
C ILE A 293 -11.34 -14.89 -9.59
N ILE A 294 -11.80 -13.64 -9.47
CA ILE A 294 -11.91 -12.91 -8.20
C ILE A 294 -12.85 -13.65 -7.24
N GLU A 295 -14.02 -14.08 -7.70
CA GLU A 295 -14.97 -14.82 -6.88
C GLU A 295 -14.39 -16.12 -6.32
N GLY A 296 -13.66 -16.87 -7.15
CA GLY A 296 -13.13 -18.16 -6.76
C GLY A 296 -11.79 -18.13 -6.05
N ALA A 297 -10.94 -17.13 -6.31
CA ALA A 297 -9.58 -17.05 -5.74
C ALA A 297 -9.49 -16.15 -4.52
N THR A 298 -10.32 -15.10 -4.44
CA THR A 298 -10.28 -14.10 -3.39
C THR A 298 -11.63 -13.86 -2.72
N TYR A 299 -12.56 -14.80 -2.85
CA TYR A 299 -13.89 -14.75 -2.23
C TYR A 299 -14.71 -13.51 -2.62
N GLY A 300 -14.49 -12.98 -3.81
CA GLY A 300 -15.13 -11.77 -4.32
C GLY A 300 -14.42 -10.47 -3.93
N TYR A 301 -13.34 -10.52 -3.15
CA TYR A 301 -12.58 -9.35 -2.73
C TYR A 301 -11.37 -9.13 -3.65
N GLY A 302 -11.50 -8.17 -4.55
CA GLY A 302 -10.50 -7.77 -5.53
C GLY A 302 -11.12 -6.85 -6.56
N THR A 303 -10.31 -6.03 -7.20
CA THR A 303 -10.76 -5.11 -8.25
C THR A 303 -10.15 -5.53 -9.58
N PRO A 304 -10.95 -5.81 -10.64
CA PRO A 304 -10.40 -6.16 -11.95
C PRO A 304 -9.50 -5.03 -12.46
N ILE A 305 -8.36 -5.40 -13.07
CA ILE A 305 -7.44 -4.46 -13.73
C ILE A 305 -7.21 -4.85 -15.18
N GLY A 306 -6.87 -3.87 -16.02
CA GLY A 306 -6.54 -4.05 -17.43
C GLY A 306 -5.12 -3.64 -17.80
N ALA A 307 -4.36 -3.13 -16.83
CA ALA A 307 -2.98 -2.68 -16.95
C ALA A 307 -2.34 -2.64 -15.56
N PRO A 308 -0.99 -2.50 -15.45
CA PRO A 308 -0.29 -2.51 -14.17
C PRO A 308 -0.35 -1.14 -13.48
N PHE A 309 -1.49 -0.81 -12.90
CA PHE A 309 -1.70 0.32 -11.99
C PHE A 309 -2.91 0.07 -11.10
N ALA A 310 -2.78 0.37 -9.83
CA ALA A 310 -3.87 0.26 -8.87
C ALA A 310 -4.98 1.29 -9.13
N PRO A 311 -6.27 0.94 -8.98
CA PRO A 311 -7.39 1.83 -9.24
C PRO A 311 -7.41 3.13 -8.42
N HIS A 312 -6.76 3.18 -7.27
CA HIS A 312 -6.63 4.40 -6.46
C HIS A 312 -5.50 5.32 -6.94
N ASN A 313 -4.58 4.82 -7.79
CA ASN A 313 -3.44 5.60 -8.25
C ASN A 313 -3.89 6.77 -9.14
N PRO A 314 -3.34 7.99 -8.96
CA PRO A 314 -3.71 9.17 -9.75
C PRO A 314 -3.52 9.03 -11.27
N TYR A 315 -2.68 8.09 -11.69
CA TYR A 315 -2.38 7.81 -13.11
C TYR A 315 -3.21 6.65 -13.70
N TYR A 316 -4.03 5.99 -12.88
CA TYR A 316 -4.85 4.87 -13.34
C TYR A 316 -5.77 5.22 -14.51
N VAL A 317 -5.91 4.30 -15.44
CA VAL A 317 -6.93 4.30 -16.49
C VAL A 317 -7.59 2.92 -16.58
N ASP A 318 -8.91 2.89 -16.61
CA ASP A 318 -9.65 1.63 -16.75
C ASP A 318 -9.52 1.06 -18.17
N LEU A 319 -8.76 -0.02 -18.30
CA LEU A 319 -8.51 -0.77 -19.53
C LEU A 319 -9.06 -2.21 -19.45
N THR A 320 -9.91 -2.53 -18.47
CA THR A 320 -10.49 -3.86 -18.26
C THR A 320 -11.27 -4.37 -19.46
N ASN A 321 -11.83 -3.46 -20.25
CA ASN A 321 -12.62 -3.77 -21.44
C ASN A 321 -11.81 -3.82 -22.75
N THR A 322 -10.47 -3.72 -22.71
CA THR A 322 -9.64 -3.89 -23.91
C THR A 322 -9.79 -5.29 -24.50
N TYR A 323 -9.85 -6.31 -23.63
CA TYR A 323 -10.13 -7.70 -24.00
C TYR A 323 -11.27 -8.23 -23.11
N PRO A 324 -12.56 -7.97 -23.48
CA PRO A 324 -13.69 -8.53 -22.74
C PRO A 324 -13.70 -10.04 -22.88
N TYR A 325 -14.21 -10.75 -21.86
CA TYR A 325 -14.36 -12.20 -21.89
C TYR A 325 -15.21 -12.64 -23.08
N ASP A 326 -14.60 -13.36 -24.03
CA ASP A 326 -15.22 -13.82 -25.27
C ASP A 326 -14.50 -15.09 -25.79
N ILE A 327 -15.06 -16.24 -25.49
CA ILE A 327 -14.50 -17.56 -25.86
C ILE A 327 -14.46 -17.77 -27.40
N GLU A 328 -15.44 -17.26 -28.11
CA GLU A 328 -15.46 -17.44 -29.57
C GLU A 328 -14.41 -16.54 -30.24
N LYS A 329 -14.21 -15.33 -29.72
CA LYS A 329 -13.13 -14.44 -30.18
C LYS A 329 -11.75 -15.04 -29.87
N ALA A 330 -11.58 -15.62 -28.68
CA ALA A 330 -10.34 -16.28 -28.28
C ALA A 330 -9.99 -17.45 -29.22
N LYS A 331 -10.97 -18.34 -29.54
CA LYS A 331 -10.80 -19.44 -30.51
C LYS A 331 -10.42 -18.92 -31.90
N ALA A 332 -11.10 -17.87 -32.36
CA ALA A 332 -10.80 -17.27 -33.66
C ALA A 332 -9.35 -16.75 -33.73
N LEU A 333 -8.88 -16.05 -32.70
CA LEU A 333 -7.52 -15.54 -32.64
C LEU A 333 -6.48 -16.68 -32.55
N LEU A 334 -6.75 -17.76 -31.81
CA LEU A 334 -5.88 -18.94 -31.78
C LEU A 334 -5.79 -19.60 -33.16
N ALA A 335 -6.90 -19.74 -33.86
CA ALA A 335 -6.91 -20.29 -35.24
C ALA A 335 -6.10 -19.40 -36.20
N GLU A 336 -6.25 -18.08 -36.12
CA GLU A 336 -5.45 -17.12 -36.90
C GLU A 336 -3.94 -17.17 -36.54
N ALA A 337 -3.62 -17.50 -35.28
CA ALA A 337 -2.25 -17.69 -34.81
C ALA A 337 -1.64 -19.05 -35.22
N GLY A 338 -2.44 -19.97 -35.84
CA GLY A 338 -1.98 -21.29 -36.24
C GLY A 338 -2.28 -22.40 -35.22
N PHE A 339 -3.07 -22.13 -34.20
CA PHE A 339 -3.46 -23.10 -33.15
C PHE A 339 -4.95 -23.33 -33.06
N PRO A 340 -5.61 -23.81 -34.15
CA PRO A 340 -7.07 -24.00 -34.17
C PRO A 340 -7.59 -25.03 -33.14
N ASP A 341 -6.72 -25.96 -32.72
CA ASP A 341 -7.03 -26.98 -31.69
C ASP A 341 -6.41 -26.64 -30.32
N GLY A 342 -5.86 -25.44 -30.18
CA GLY A 342 -5.12 -25.02 -28.99
C GLY A 342 -3.71 -25.59 -28.90
N PHE A 343 -3.14 -25.58 -27.69
CA PHE A 343 -1.79 -26.08 -27.38
C PHE A 343 -1.67 -26.47 -25.90
N SER A 344 -0.53 -27.05 -25.52
CA SER A 344 -0.23 -27.34 -24.11
C SER A 344 0.87 -26.40 -23.59
N ALA A 345 0.77 -25.96 -22.33
CA ALA A 345 1.74 -25.12 -21.66
C ALA A 345 1.80 -25.45 -20.17
N THR A 346 2.84 -24.96 -19.49
CA THR A 346 3.01 -25.06 -18.05
C THR A 346 2.62 -23.75 -17.36
N LEU A 347 2.06 -23.85 -16.14
CA LEU A 347 1.75 -22.73 -15.27
C LEU A 347 2.47 -22.95 -13.93
N LYS A 348 3.61 -22.27 -13.72
CA LYS A 348 4.38 -22.32 -12.46
C LYS A 348 3.75 -21.37 -11.45
N LEU A 349 3.42 -21.91 -10.27
CA LEU A 349 2.67 -21.20 -9.24
C LEU A 349 3.46 -21.15 -7.92
N PRO A 350 3.68 -19.95 -7.35
CA PRO A 350 4.22 -19.82 -5.99
C PRO A 350 3.20 -20.30 -4.94
N PRO A 351 3.62 -20.63 -3.69
CA PRO A 351 2.78 -21.25 -2.68
C PRO A 351 1.90 -20.22 -1.95
N VAL A 352 1.20 -19.36 -2.71
CA VAL A 352 0.27 -18.34 -2.20
C VAL A 352 -1.14 -18.61 -2.71
N ALA A 353 -2.15 -18.39 -1.84
CA ALA A 353 -3.52 -18.79 -2.10
C ALA A 353 -4.09 -18.16 -3.38
N TYR A 354 -3.93 -16.85 -3.58
CA TYR A 354 -4.44 -16.17 -4.76
C TYR A 354 -3.88 -16.75 -6.07
N ALA A 355 -2.61 -17.16 -6.10
CA ALA A 355 -1.98 -17.72 -7.29
C ALA A 355 -2.46 -19.16 -7.56
N THR A 356 -2.49 -20.01 -6.53
CA THR A 356 -2.89 -21.42 -6.69
C THR A 356 -4.35 -21.58 -7.04
N LEU A 357 -5.25 -20.79 -6.45
CA LEU A 357 -6.68 -20.82 -6.75
C LEU A 357 -6.97 -20.21 -8.13
N SER A 358 -6.39 -19.04 -8.46
CA SER A 358 -6.52 -18.44 -9.80
C SER A 358 -6.01 -19.41 -10.88
N GLY A 359 -4.90 -20.10 -10.62
CA GLY A 359 -4.32 -21.06 -11.56
C GLY A 359 -5.28 -22.20 -11.92
N GLN A 360 -6.02 -22.74 -10.96
CA GLN A 360 -7.02 -23.79 -11.19
C GLN A 360 -8.19 -23.27 -12.05
N ILE A 361 -8.66 -22.06 -11.76
CA ILE A 361 -9.77 -21.43 -12.50
C ILE A 361 -9.34 -21.13 -13.93
N ILE A 362 -8.17 -20.49 -14.11
CA ILE A 362 -7.61 -20.16 -15.43
C ILE A 362 -7.36 -21.42 -16.26
N ALA A 363 -6.88 -22.52 -15.66
CA ALA A 363 -6.71 -23.77 -16.37
C ALA A 363 -8.05 -24.31 -16.92
N SER A 364 -9.15 -24.15 -16.16
CA SER A 364 -10.48 -24.52 -16.62
C SER A 364 -10.98 -23.61 -17.76
N GLN A 365 -10.80 -22.29 -17.63
CA GLN A 365 -11.20 -21.32 -18.67
C GLN A 365 -10.41 -21.52 -19.96
N PHE A 366 -9.11 -21.75 -19.87
CA PHE A 366 -8.24 -21.98 -21.02
C PHE A 366 -8.53 -23.31 -21.74
N ALA A 367 -8.99 -24.32 -21.01
CA ALA A 367 -9.42 -25.58 -21.62
C ALA A 367 -10.62 -25.41 -22.59
N GLU A 368 -11.49 -24.41 -22.36
CA GLU A 368 -12.60 -24.09 -23.25
C GLU A 368 -12.17 -23.62 -24.65
N VAL A 369 -10.97 -23.03 -24.72
CA VAL A 369 -10.36 -22.58 -25.99
C VAL A 369 -9.28 -23.53 -26.52
N GLY A 370 -9.14 -24.73 -25.91
CA GLY A 370 -8.18 -25.76 -26.32
C GLY A 370 -6.77 -25.62 -25.71
N ILE A 371 -6.51 -24.61 -24.86
CA ILE A 371 -5.22 -24.48 -24.18
C ILE A 371 -5.23 -25.37 -22.92
N LYS A 372 -4.27 -26.30 -22.85
CA LYS A 372 -4.14 -27.25 -21.73
C LYS A 372 -2.99 -26.85 -20.84
N LEU A 373 -3.29 -26.44 -19.60
CA LEU A 373 -2.27 -26.04 -18.62
C LEU A 373 -1.92 -27.21 -17.70
N GLU A 374 -0.61 -27.46 -17.57
CA GLU A 374 -0.03 -28.26 -16.50
C GLU A 374 0.33 -27.34 -15.33
N LEU A 375 -0.33 -27.52 -14.19
CA LEU A 375 -0.09 -26.70 -12.98
C LEU A 375 1.11 -27.27 -12.22
N ILE A 376 2.14 -26.44 -12.03
CA ILE A 376 3.38 -26.78 -11.31
C ILE A 376 3.50 -25.88 -10.10
N ASN A 377 3.16 -26.42 -8.92
CA ASN A 377 3.36 -25.70 -7.65
C ASN A 377 4.84 -25.82 -7.24
N VAL A 378 5.46 -24.70 -6.92
CA VAL A 378 6.86 -24.62 -6.50
C VAL A 378 6.98 -23.80 -5.22
N GLU A 379 8.01 -24.07 -4.41
CA GLU A 379 8.34 -23.21 -3.27
C GLU A 379 8.79 -21.82 -3.76
N PHE A 380 8.62 -20.78 -2.94
CA PHE A 380 8.87 -19.40 -3.39
C PHE A 380 10.34 -19.17 -3.80
N ALA A 381 11.29 -19.77 -3.09
CA ALA A 381 12.71 -19.71 -3.49
C ALA A 381 12.96 -20.34 -4.87
N GLN A 382 12.27 -21.45 -5.18
CA GLN A 382 12.36 -22.09 -6.48
C GLN A 382 11.68 -21.25 -7.57
N TRP A 383 10.57 -20.58 -7.23
CA TRP A 383 9.91 -19.63 -8.13
C TRP A 383 10.86 -18.46 -8.49
N LEU A 384 11.56 -17.89 -7.50
CA LEU A 384 12.55 -16.83 -7.73
C LEU A 384 13.67 -17.30 -8.64
N GLU A 385 14.16 -18.52 -8.46
CA GLU A 385 15.22 -19.09 -9.29
C GLU A 385 14.73 -19.38 -10.72
N ASP A 386 13.66 -20.14 -10.87
CA ASP A 386 13.17 -20.59 -12.17
C ASP A 386 12.56 -19.45 -12.98
N VAL A 387 11.58 -18.74 -12.39
CA VAL A 387 10.76 -17.76 -13.12
C VAL A 387 11.47 -16.42 -13.21
N TYR A 388 11.86 -15.85 -12.07
CA TYR A 388 12.38 -14.49 -12.00
C TYR A 388 13.82 -14.38 -12.52
N THR A 389 14.70 -15.34 -12.15
CA THR A 389 16.13 -15.27 -12.48
C THR A 389 16.46 -15.96 -13.80
N ASN A 390 15.98 -17.21 -13.98
CA ASN A 390 16.36 -18.04 -15.15
C ASN A 390 15.39 -17.91 -16.31
N HIS A 391 14.22 -17.29 -16.13
CA HIS A 391 13.13 -17.17 -17.12
C HIS A 391 12.69 -18.53 -17.68
N ASP A 392 12.84 -19.60 -16.88
CA ASP A 392 12.42 -20.97 -17.24
C ASP A 392 10.96 -21.21 -16.85
N PHE A 393 10.06 -20.61 -17.59
CA PHE A 393 8.61 -20.75 -17.43
C PHE A 393 7.87 -20.48 -18.75
N ASP A 394 6.63 -20.94 -18.85
CA ASP A 394 5.68 -20.53 -19.88
C ASP A 394 4.79 -19.40 -19.35
N LEU A 395 4.07 -19.72 -18.29
CA LEU A 395 3.13 -18.84 -17.57
C LEU A 395 3.37 -18.93 -16.06
N THR A 396 3.04 -17.88 -15.35
CA THR A 396 3.03 -17.82 -13.88
C THR A 396 1.91 -16.93 -13.39
N ILE A 397 1.55 -17.00 -12.10
CA ILE A 397 0.67 -16.03 -11.45
C ILE A 397 1.41 -15.46 -10.25
N ILE A 398 1.53 -14.15 -10.20
CA ILE A 398 2.17 -13.41 -9.11
C ILE A 398 1.48 -12.06 -8.94
N SER A 399 1.56 -11.49 -7.75
CA SER A 399 1.19 -10.11 -7.48
C SER A 399 2.43 -9.25 -7.33
N HIS A 400 2.51 -8.17 -8.10
CA HIS A 400 3.51 -7.13 -7.94
C HIS A 400 2.95 -6.09 -6.97
N VAL A 401 3.78 -5.61 -6.05
CA VAL A 401 3.32 -4.75 -4.94
C VAL A 401 4.06 -3.41 -4.87
N GLU A 402 5.01 -3.18 -5.76
CA GLU A 402 5.80 -1.95 -5.78
C GLU A 402 5.07 -0.85 -6.59
N PRO A 403 4.84 0.34 -6.00
CA PRO A 403 4.30 1.47 -6.75
C PRO A 403 5.19 1.82 -7.96
N PHE A 404 4.56 2.11 -9.08
CA PHE A 404 5.24 2.48 -10.34
C PHE A 404 6.12 1.39 -10.97
N ASP A 405 5.88 0.13 -10.70
CA ASP A 405 6.64 -0.99 -11.27
C ASP A 405 6.42 -1.17 -12.79
N ILE A 406 5.51 -0.40 -13.40
CA ILE A 406 5.34 -0.30 -14.85
C ILE A 406 6.67 -0.06 -15.58
N GLY A 407 7.65 0.56 -14.93
CA GLY A 407 9.00 0.73 -15.43
C GLY A 407 9.73 -0.58 -15.75
N ASN A 408 9.41 -1.68 -15.06
CA ASN A 408 9.99 -3.00 -15.27
C ASN A 408 9.71 -3.53 -16.67
N TYR A 409 8.58 -3.16 -17.28
CA TYR A 409 8.22 -3.55 -18.66
C TYR A 409 9.10 -2.88 -19.73
N ALA A 410 9.84 -1.83 -19.38
CA ALA A 410 10.80 -1.21 -20.29
C ALA A 410 12.16 -1.92 -20.32
N ASN A 411 12.40 -2.86 -19.42
CA ASN A 411 13.61 -3.69 -19.41
C ASN A 411 13.35 -4.99 -20.19
N PRO A 412 13.90 -5.17 -21.40
CA PRO A 412 13.68 -6.39 -22.20
C PRO A 412 14.27 -7.64 -21.57
N ASP A 413 15.14 -7.49 -20.56
CA ASP A 413 15.73 -8.60 -19.80
C ASP A 413 14.99 -8.87 -18.49
N TYR A 414 13.89 -8.14 -18.20
CA TYR A 414 13.00 -8.53 -17.13
C TYR A 414 12.25 -9.82 -17.47
N TYR A 415 11.83 -10.59 -16.50
CA TYR A 415 11.37 -11.97 -16.72
C TYR A 415 10.17 -12.09 -17.69
N PHE A 416 9.37 -11.04 -17.90
CA PHE A 416 8.33 -11.03 -18.96
C PHE A 416 8.90 -11.11 -20.37
N GLY A 417 10.13 -10.64 -20.58
CA GLY A 417 10.78 -10.63 -21.88
C GLY A 417 10.11 -9.72 -22.92
N TYR A 418 9.37 -8.69 -22.46
CA TYR A 418 8.74 -7.71 -23.34
C TYR A 418 9.76 -6.74 -23.91
N ASP A 419 9.77 -6.57 -25.24
CA ASP A 419 10.69 -5.70 -25.95
C ASP A 419 9.94 -4.80 -26.93
N ASN A 420 9.68 -3.55 -26.53
CA ASN A 420 9.00 -2.56 -27.34
C ASN A 420 9.75 -1.21 -27.24
N PRO A 421 10.49 -0.80 -28.28
CA PRO A 421 11.25 0.45 -28.26
C PRO A 421 10.42 1.71 -28.06
N GLN A 422 9.14 1.74 -28.51
CA GLN A 422 8.24 2.85 -28.28
C GLN A 422 7.90 2.95 -26.79
N PHE A 423 7.58 1.83 -26.15
CA PHE A 423 7.32 1.78 -24.72
C PHE A 423 8.55 2.19 -23.90
N GLN A 424 9.73 1.70 -24.25
CA GLN A 424 11.01 2.06 -23.60
C GLN A 424 11.29 3.57 -23.66
N ALA A 425 11.07 4.19 -24.82
CA ALA A 425 11.25 5.62 -24.99
C ALA A 425 10.24 6.42 -24.14
N LEU A 426 9.00 5.94 -24.06
CA LEU A 426 7.94 6.56 -23.27
C LEU A 426 8.23 6.48 -21.77
N ILE A 427 8.68 5.34 -21.26
CA ILE A 427 9.09 5.20 -19.85
C ILE A 427 10.32 6.06 -19.53
N THR A 428 11.25 6.19 -20.48
CA THR A 428 12.39 7.10 -20.32
C THR A 428 11.92 8.55 -20.14
N GLU A 429 10.95 9.01 -20.96
CA GLU A 429 10.38 10.34 -20.82
C GLU A 429 9.58 10.49 -19.51
N LEU A 430 8.79 9.49 -19.13
CA LEU A 430 8.02 9.47 -17.87
C LEU A 430 8.95 9.63 -16.65
N ASN A 431 10.06 8.92 -16.62
CA ASN A 431 11.03 8.99 -15.53
C ASN A 431 11.87 10.28 -15.56
N GLY A 432 12.02 10.91 -16.74
CA GLY A 432 12.81 12.10 -16.97
C GLY A 432 12.04 13.43 -16.87
N THR A 433 10.81 13.44 -16.35
CA THR A 433 10.04 14.68 -16.18
C THR A 433 9.36 14.75 -14.81
N THR A 434 9.33 15.96 -14.23
CA THR A 434 8.61 16.29 -12.99
C THR A 434 7.30 17.04 -13.23
N ASP A 435 6.93 17.26 -14.51
CA ASP A 435 5.63 17.85 -14.87
C ASP A 435 4.51 16.83 -14.66
N GLU A 436 3.72 16.99 -13.62
CA GLU A 436 2.66 16.04 -13.24
C GLU A 436 1.61 15.81 -14.32
N ALA A 437 1.24 16.84 -15.07
CA ALA A 437 0.29 16.69 -16.17
C ALA A 437 0.88 15.81 -17.29
N ARG A 438 2.15 16.04 -17.63
CA ARG A 438 2.87 15.24 -18.61
C ARG A 438 3.10 13.82 -18.13
N ARG A 439 3.47 13.65 -16.88
CA ARG A 439 3.64 12.31 -16.25
C ARG A 439 2.35 11.50 -16.36
N LYS A 440 1.20 12.10 -16.04
CA LYS A 440 -0.11 11.46 -16.16
C LYS A 440 -0.42 11.03 -17.60
N GLU A 441 -0.19 11.91 -18.57
CA GLU A 441 -0.38 11.58 -19.99
C GLU A 441 0.49 10.37 -20.40
N LEU A 442 1.79 10.41 -20.06
CA LEU A 442 2.73 9.35 -20.39
C LEU A 442 2.37 8.01 -19.71
N ALA A 443 1.97 8.05 -18.44
CA ALA A 443 1.56 6.86 -17.71
C ALA A 443 0.28 6.22 -18.30
N ILE A 444 -0.70 7.03 -18.72
CA ILE A 444 -1.90 6.53 -19.39
C ILE A 444 -1.55 5.93 -20.76
N GLU A 445 -0.65 6.55 -21.52
CA GLU A 445 -0.18 6.01 -22.81
C GLU A 445 0.58 4.69 -22.59
N ALA A 446 1.45 4.60 -21.57
CA ALA A 446 2.18 3.38 -21.21
C ALA A 446 1.23 2.22 -20.89
N GLN A 447 0.26 2.45 -20.02
CA GLN A 447 -0.78 1.45 -19.69
C GLN A 447 -1.53 0.99 -20.93
N THR A 448 -1.89 1.92 -21.81
CA THR A 448 -2.62 1.63 -23.05
C THR A 448 -1.80 0.75 -24.00
N ILE A 449 -0.50 1.00 -24.12
CA ILE A 449 0.40 0.14 -24.92
C ILE A 449 0.46 -1.27 -24.34
N LEU A 450 0.71 -1.42 -23.04
CA LEU A 450 0.80 -2.73 -22.39
C LEU A 450 -0.49 -3.54 -22.49
N ALA A 451 -1.63 -2.86 -22.31
CA ALA A 451 -2.94 -3.50 -22.48
C ALA A 451 -3.13 -3.98 -23.92
N ASN A 452 -2.91 -3.12 -24.94
CA ASN A 452 -3.10 -3.45 -26.35
C ASN A 452 -2.17 -4.58 -26.82
N ASP A 453 -0.94 -4.63 -26.32
CA ASP A 453 0.05 -5.67 -26.64
C ASP A 453 -0.23 -6.98 -25.88
N ALA A 454 -1.19 -6.96 -24.94
CA ALA A 454 -1.52 -8.11 -24.08
C ALA A 454 -0.25 -8.75 -23.51
N VAL A 455 0.65 -7.94 -22.95
CA VAL A 455 1.98 -8.37 -22.48
C VAL A 455 1.83 -9.45 -21.40
N ASN A 456 0.89 -9.24 -20.47
CA ASN A 456 0.46 -10.17 -19.45
C ASN A 456 -1.07 -10.26 -19.43
N GLY A 457 -1.61 -11.30 -18.81
CA GLY A 457 -3.01 -11.34 -18.41
C GLY A 457 -3.21 -10.53 -17.12
N TYR A 458 -3.63 -9.27 -17.22
CA TYR A 458 -3.97 -8.47 -16.04
C TYR A 458 -5.25 -8.99 -15.42
N LEU A 459 -5.23 -9.42 -14.17
CA LEU A 459 -6.32 -10.12 -13.51
C LEU A 459 -7.07 -9.18 -12.55
N PHE A 460 -6.48 -8.90 -11.43
CA PHE A 460 -7.09 -8.07 -10.40
C PHE A 460 -6.05 -7.45 -9.46
N GLU A 461 -6.45 -6.36 -8.83
CA GLU A 461 -5.79 -5.75 -7.70
C GLU A 461 -6.18 -6.48 -6.43
N LEU A 462 -5.21 -6.84 -5.57
CA LEU A 462 -5.47 -7.38 -4.24
C LEU A 462 -6.22 -6.35 -3.41
N ALA A 463 -7.27 -6.80 -2.73
CA ALA A 463 -8.05 -5.92 -1.90
C ALA A 463 -7.33 -5.56 -0.60
N GLN A 464 -7.33 -4.27 -0.25
CA GLN A 464 -7.16 -3.85 1.13
C GLN A 464 -8.43 -4.20 1.89
N THR A 465 -8.34 -5.07 2.87
CA THR A 465 -9.49 -5.54 3.66
C THR A 465 -9.31 -5.17 5.12
N GLY A 466 -10.34 -4.63 5.74
CA GLY A 466 -10.33 -4.30 7.15
C GLY A 466 -11.64 -4.68 7.83
N VAL A 467 -11.57 -5.10 9.08
CA VAL A 467 -12.72 -5.31 9.95
C VAL A 467 -12.56 -4.42 11.17
N TRP A 468 -13.48 -3.48 11.34
CA TRP A 468 -13.39 -2.43 12.33
C TRP A 468 -14.67 -2.32 13.16
N ASN A 469 -14.56 -1.99 14.44
CA ASN A 469 -15.70 -1.65 15.26
C ASN A 469 -16.53 -0.57 14.54
N ALA A 470 -17.85 -0.76 14.43
CA ALA A 470 -18.73 0.12 13.69
C ALA A 470 -18.76 1.58 14.21
N LYS A 471 -18.24 1.83 15.43
CA LYS A 471 -18.10 3.16 16.00
C LYS A 471 -16.81 3.87 15.62
N LEU A 472 -15.90 3.21 14.89
CA LEU A 472 -14.67 3.81 14.40
C LEU A 472 -14.88 4.42 13.01
N SER A 473 -14.19 5.50 12.75
CA SER A 473 -14.12 6.17 11.44
C SER A 473 -12.72 6.74 11.20
N GLY A 474 -12.43 7.14 9.97
CA GLY A 474 -11.15 7.74 9.58
C GLY A 474 -10.06 6.77 9.18
N MET A 475 -10.37 5.46 9.08
CA MET A 475 -9.45 4.48 8.51
C MET A 475 -9.29 4.72 7.00
N TRP A 476 -8.09 4.54 6.48
CA TRP A 476 -7.87 4.57 5.05
C TRP A 476 -8.56 3.39 4.37
N GLN A 477 -9.16 3.65 3.21
CA GLN A 477 -9.78 2.63 2.39
C GLN A 477 -8.73 1.92 1.55
N ASN A 478 -7.81 2.67 0.93
CA ASN A 478 -6.76 2.13 0.06
C ASN A 478 -5.41 2.15 0.78
N SER A 479 -4.50 1.30 0.32
CA SER A 479 -3.13 1.19 0.80
C SER A 479 -2.15 1.39 -0.35
N PRO A 480 -1.90 2.66 -0.78
CA PRO A 480 -0.96 2.99 -1.85
C PRO A 480 0.51 2.88 -1.42
N ILE A 481 0.73 2.60 -0.17
CA ILE A 481 2.04 2.45 0.47
C ILE A 481 1.85 1.58 1.71
N GLU A 482 2.89 0.86 2.09
CA GLU A 482 2.89 0.08 3.33
C GLU A 482 2.68 1.01 4.53
N GLY A 483 1.75 0.66 5.40
CA GLY A 483 1.47 1.44 6.60
C GLY A 483 0.03 1.36 7.08
N LEU A 484 -0.20 1.79 8.31
CA LEU A 484 -1.52 1.99 8.89
C LEU A 484 -1.57 3.36 9.58
N VAL A 485 -2.00 4.37 8.85
CA VAL A 485 -2.02 5.75 9.31
C VAL A 485 -3.17 6.01 10.26
N LEU A 486 -2.85 6.46 11.48
CA LEU A 486 -3.81 6.59 12.59
C LEU A 486 -4.36 8.00 12.77
N ARG A 487 -3.80 8.99 12.07
CA ARG A 487 -4.08 10.44 12.26
C ARG A 487 -5.57 10.76 12.33
N ASP A 488 -6.37 10.18 11.43
CA ASP A 488 -7.78 10.51 11.25
C ASP A 488 -8.73 9.55 11.99
N ILE A 489 -8.17 8.47 12.58
CA ILE A 489 -8.97 7.45 13.26
C ILE A 489 -9.56 8.02 14.56
N ARG A 490 -10.87 7.86 14.69
CA ARG A 490 -11.60 8.34 15.86
C ARG A 490 -12.83 7.48 16.16
N TRP A 491 -13.20 7.47 17.41
CA TRP A 491 -14.48 6.92 17.85
C TRP A 491 -15.62 7.91 17.51
N ALA A 492 -16.77 7.37 17.08
CA ALA A 492 -17.96 8.16 16.82
C ALA A 492 -18.47 8.81 18.13
N GLU A 493 -19.04 10.02 18.01
CA GLU A 493 -19.65 10.75 19.11
C GLU A 493 -20.90 10.07 19.69
#